data_0c0f5187f98405bd2a18bd7fa017153c
#
_entry.id   0c0f5187f98405bd2a18bd7fa017153c
#
_cell.length_a   1.000
_cell.length_b   1.000
_cell.length_c   1.000
_cell.angle_alpha   90.00
_cell.angle_beta   90.00
_cell.angle_gamma   90.00
#
_symmetry.space_group_name_H-M   'P 1'
#
loop_
_entity.id
_entity.type
_entity.pdbx_description
1 polymer ?
#
loop_
_entity_poly.entity_id
_entity_poly.type
_entity_poly.pdbx_seq_one_letter_code
_entity_poly.pdbx_strand_id
1 'polypeptide(L)'
;VEIAGGQTCYLPFKEAQAPVLTNRRWDGRLLAGDEILVQVMRDALKTKEPALTAKISLEGRLAAVVLDGGHGVRYSKQLPKETADHFREVLQSVTVPDGMTLVVRTAAGDAVDTALLREANALLEKAQKLLSVGRSRTVFSMISEERPGWLIELLSHKQLPDKIVTD
;
A
#
# COMPACT_ATOMS: atom_id res chain seq x y z
N VAL A 1 -5.23 -18.13 5.99
CA VAL A 1 -5.57 -16.97 6.83
C VAL A 1 -7.08 -16.75 6.76
N GLU A 2 -7.68 -16.46 7.90
CA GLU A 2 -9.10 -16.14 7.99
C GLU A 2 -9.27 -14.62 8.07
N ILE A 3 -10.29 -14.09 7.39
CA ILE A 3 -10.66 -12.67 7.43
C ILE A 3 -12.11 -12.49 7.92
N ALA A 4 -12.64 -11.28 7.88
CA ALA A 4 -14.01 -10.97 8.29
C ALA A 4 -15.04 -11.92 7.68
N GLY A 5 -16.03 -12.33 8.50
CA GLY A 5 -17.08 -13.25 8.08
C GLY A 5 -16.69 -14.74 8.04
N GLY A 6 -15.52 -15.11 8.57
CA GLY A 6 -15.04 -16.50 8.58
C GLY A 6 -14.53 -16.99 7.22
N GLN A 7 -14.24 -16.06 6.31
CA GLN A 7 -13.74 -16.39 4.98
C GLN A 7 -12.28 -16.81 5.03
N THR A 8 -11.99 -18.03 4.58
CA THR A 8 -10.62 -18.51 4.39
C THR A 8 -10.02 -17.88 3.11
N CYS A 9 -8.78 -17.40 3.22
CA CYS A 9 -8.05 -16.76 2.14
C CYS A 9 -6.63 -17.32 2.04
N TYR A 10 -6.08 -17.29 0.84
CA TYR A 10 -4.73 -17.74 0.56
C TYR A 10 -3.73 -16.59 0.74
N LEU A 11 -2.79 -16.75 1.68
CA LEU A 11 -1.64 -15.86 1.85
C LEU A 11 -0.36 -16.59 1.43
N PRO A 12 0.21 -16.30 0.25
CA PRO A 12 1.46 -16.91 -0.19
C PRO A 12 2.61 -16.58 0.76
N PHE A 13 3.51 -17.51 1.03
CA PHE A 13 4.66 -17.29 1.92
C PHE A 13 5.51 -16.08 1.50
N LYS A 14 5.73 -15.90 0.20
CA LYS A 14 6.45 -14.74 -0.35
C LYS A 14 5.77 -13.39 -0.06
N GLU A 15 4.46 -13.39 0.15
CA GLU A 15 3.66 -12.22 0.48
C GLU A 15 3.50 -12.01 1.99
N ALA A 16 3.99 -12.96 2.80
CA ALA A 16 3.95 -12.92 4.27
C ALA A 16 5.28 -12.47 4.89
N GLN A 17 6.14 -11.81 4.12
CA GLN A 17 7.42 -11.29 4.60
C GLN A 17 7.22 -10.00 5.40
N ALA A 18 7.81 -9.92 6.60
CA ALA A 18 7.74 -8.78 7.51
C ALA A 18 6.31 -8.20 7.69
N PRO A 19 5.32 -9.03 8.09
CA PRO A 19 3.95 -8.58 8.28
C PRO A 19 3.84 -7.61 9.45
N VAL A 20 2.84 -6.74 9.39
CA VAL A 20 2.44 -5.94 10.55
C VAL A 20 1.58 -6.81 11.45
N LEU A 21 2.13 -7.22 12.59
CA LEU A 21 1.39 -7.93 13.64
C LEU A 21 0.67 -6.91 14.54
N THR A 22 -0.53 -7.26 14.99
CA THR A 22 -1.34 -6.42 15.88
C THR A 22 -1.32 -6.91 17.33
N ASN A 23 -1.11 -8.20 17.55
CA ASN A 23 -1.10 -8.81 18.89
C ASN A 23 0.28 -9.05 19.50
N ARG A 24 1.36 -8.95 18.72
CA ARG A 24 2.74 -9.04 19.21
C ARG A 24 3.72 -8.33 18.27
N ARG A 25 4.99 -8.23 18.67
CA ARG A 25 6.06 -7.75 17.80
C ARG A 25 6.52 -8.86 16.83
N TRP A 26 6.84 -8.46 15.61
CA TRP A 26 7.45 -9.33 14.62
C TRP A 26 8.85 -9.79 15.07
N ASP A 27 9.08 -11.10 15.04
CA ASP A 27 10.35 -11.73 15.43
C ASP A 27 10.96 -12.60 14.31
N GLY A 28 10.45 -12.46 13.09
CA GLY A 28 10.88 -13.23 11.92
C GLY A 28 10.03 -14.48 11.66
N ARG A 29 9.01 -14.77 12.46
CA ARG A 29 8.17 -15.97 12.34
C ARG A 29 6.70 -15.62 12.40
N LEU A 30 5.91 -16.30 11.58
CA LEU A 30 4.46 -16.37 11.72
C LEU A 30 4.08 -17.61 12.50
N LEU A 31 3.23 -17.45 13.50
CA LEU A 31 2.74 -18.50 14.37
C LEU A 31 1.21 -18.61 14.26
N ALA A 32 0.69 -19.78 14.60
CA ALA A 32 -0.75 -19.92 14.75
C ALA A 32 -1.25 -19.00 15.88
N GLY A 33 -2.34 -18.25 15.61
CA GLY A 33 -2.87 -17.25 16.53
C GLY A 33 -2.29 -15.84 16.34
N ASP A 34 -1.35 -15.64 15.40
CA ASP A 34 -0.93 -14.30 15.04
C ASP A 34 -2.05 -13.53 14.35
N GLU A 35 -2.24 -12.29 14.77
CA GLU A 35 -3.13 -11.34 14.15
C GLU A 35 -2.31 -10.39 13.27
N ILE A 36 -2.62 -10.35 11.99
CA ILE A 36 -1.85 -9.62 10.99
C ILE A 36 -2.74 -8.68 10.17
N LEU A 37 -2.18 -7.54 9.79
CA LEU A 37 -2.81 -6.72 8.76
C LEU A 37 -2.54 -7.35 7.39
N VAL A 38 -3.59 -7.47 6.59
CA VAL A 38 -3.51 -8.01 5.23
C VAL A 38 -4.29 -7.15 4.27
N GLN A 39 -3.90 -7.18 3.01
CA GLN A 39 -4.58 -6.53 1.90
C GLN A 39 -5.03 -7.59 0.90
N VAL A 40 -6.26 -7.48 0.41
CA VAL A 40 -6.76 -8.35 -0.66
C VAL A 40 -6.08 -7.95 -1.96
N MET A 41 -5.33 -8.88 -2.55
CA MET A 41 -4.69 -8.69 -3.86
C MET A 41 -5.60 -9.09 -5.02
N ARG A 42 -6.43 -10.10 -4.77
CA ARG A 42 -7.35 -10.65 -5.76
C ARG A 42 -8.55 -11.26 -5.05
N ASP A 43 -9.72 -10.92 -5.52
CA ASP A 43 -10.98 -11.50 -5.06
C ASP A 43 -11.09 -12.99 -5.40
N ALA A 44 -12.06 -13.64 -4.78
CA ALA A 44 -12.42 -15.01 -5.10
C ALA A 44 -12.77 -15.12 -6.59
N LEU A 45 -12.21 -16.11 -7.28
CA LEU A 45 -12.52 -16.37 -8.69
C LEU A 45 -12.93 -17.82 -8.87
N LYS A 46 -14.20 -18.06 -9.16
CA LYS A 46 -14.78 -19.41 -9.30
C LYS A 46 -14.50 -20.27 -8.05
N THR A 47 -13.62 -21.26 -8.16
CA THR A 47 -13.23 -22.18 -7.10
C THR A 47 -11.97 -21.77 -6.33
N LYS A 48 -11.36 -20.61 -6.70
CA LYS A 48 -10.14 -20.14 -6.05
C LYS A 48 -10.47 -19.17 -4.92
N GLU A 49 -9.86 -19.39 -3.76
CA GLU A 49 -9.93 -18.48 -2.63
C GLU A 49 -9.33 -17.11 -2.96
N PRO A 50 -9.79 -16.04 -2.29
CA PRO A 50 -9.13 -14.74 -2.36
C PRO A 50 -7.65 -14.84 -2.03
N ALA A 51 -6.83 -14.07 -2.71
CA ALA A 51 -5.40 -13.99 -2.42
C ALA A 51 -5.07 -12.72 -1.66
N LEU A 52 -4.27 -12.87 -0.60
CA LEU A 52 -3.85 -11.80 0.29
C LEU A 52 -2.37 -11.50 0.15
N THR A 53 -1.99 -10.30 0.60
CA THR A 53 -0.61 -9.93 0.90
C THR A 53 -0.53 -9.28 2.29
N ALA A 54 0.57 -9.49 2.99
CA ALA A 54 0.92 -8.73 4.19
C ALA A 54 1.79 -7.49 3.88
N LYS A 55 2.17 -7.30 2.62
CA LYS A 55 2.82 -6.08 2.12
C LYS A 55 1.75 -5.07 1.75
N ILE A 56 1.30 -4.32 2.72
CA ILE A 56 0.24 -3.33 2.51
C ILE A 56 0.81 -2.16 1.73
N SER A 57 0.16 -1.81 0.62
CA SER A 57 0.54 -0.69 -0.23
C SER A 57 -0.63 0.28 -0.38
N LEU A 58 -0.37 1.55 -0.11
CA LEU A 58 -1.29 2.65 -0.39
C LEU A 58 -0.84 3.35 -1.66
N GLU A 59 -1.60 3.16 -2.72
CA GLU A 59 -1.26 3.63 -4.06
C GLU A 59 -1.79 5.03 -4.28
N GLY A 60 -0.89 5.92 -4.75
CA GLY A 60 -1.22 7.21 -5.34
C GLY A 60 -0.79 7.27 -6.80
N ARG A 61 -1.00 8.40 -7.44
CA ARG A 61 -0.58 8.64 -8.83
C ARG A 61 0.94 8.83 -8.94
N LEU A 62 1.50 9.68 -8.08
CA LEU A 62 2.90 10.12 -8.12
C LEU A 62 3.77 9.31 -7.16
N ALA A 63 3.18 8.83 -6.08
CA ALA A 63 3.86 8.08 -5.04
C ALA A 63 3.02 6.90 -4.54
N ALA A 64 3.66 6.01 -3.80
CA ALA A 64 3.01 4.96 -3.01
C ALA A 64 3.70 4.86 -1.65
N VAL A 65 2.97 4.41 -0.63
CA VAL A 65 3.56 4.07 0.67
C VAL A 65 3.37 2.58 0.92
N VAL A 66 4.47 1.89 1.18
CA VAL A 66 4.49 0.44 1.44
C VAL A 66 4.84 0.19 2.90
N LEU A 67 4.05 -0.62 3.58
CA LEU A 67 4.31 -1.10 4.93
C LEU A 67 5.12 -2.41 4.82
N ASP A 68 6.42 -2.30 4.63
CA ASP A 68 7.32 -3.42 4.37
C ASP A 68 8.41 -3.62 5.44
N GLY A 69 8.29 -2.93 6.56
CA GLY A 69 9.31 -2.92 7.61
C GLY A 69 10.54 -2.09 7.26
N GLY A 70 10.55 -1.42 6.10
CA GLY A 70 11.64 -0.55 5.65
C GLY A 70 11.56 0.86 6.22
N HIS A 71 12.35 1.75 5.66
CA HIS A 71 12.31 3.18 5.94
C HIS A 71 12.85 3.98 4.75
N GLY A 72 12.50 5.26 4.70
CA GLY A 72 13.02 6.20 3.73
C GLY A 72 12.31 6.16 2.37
N VAL A 73 12.97 6.72 1.36
CA VAL A 73 12.40 6.94 0.04
C VAL A 73 13.09 6.07 -0.99
N ARG A 74 12.29 5.42 -1.84
CA ARG A 74 12.75 4.68 -3.02
C ARG A 74 12.19 5.35 -4.28
N TYR A 75 12.93 5.23 -5.37
CA TYR A 75 12.57 5.83 -6.65
C TYR A 75 12.37 4.75 -7.69
N SER A 76 11.38 4.92 -8.56
CA SER A 76 11.18 4.02 -9.69
C SER A 76 12.45 3.95 -10.55
N LYS A 77 12.83 2.73 -10.95
CA LYS A 77 13.98 2.51 -11.83
C LYS A 77 13.79 3.12 -13.24
N GLN A 78 12.56 3.45 -13.59
CA GLN A 78 12.22 4.07 -14.87
C GLN A 78 12.29 5.61 -14.85
N LEU A 79 12.48 6.22 -13.68
CA LEU A 79 12.73 7.65 -13.59
C LEU A 79 14.15 7.95 -14.08
N PRO A 80 14.32 9.01 -14.89
CA PRO A 80 15.65 9.52 -15.23
C PRO A 80 16.45 9.84 -13.95
N LYS A 81 17.76 9.61 -13.99
CA LYS A 81 18.62 9.82 -12.82
C LYS A 81 18.55 11.26 -12.30
N GLU A 82 18.58 12.24 -13.21
CA GLU A 82 18.50 13.66 -12.87
C GLU A 82 17.20 14.01 -12.15
N THR A 83 16.08 13.46 -12.63
CA THR A 83 14.76 13.62 -11.99
C THR A 83 14.70 12.96 -10.61
N ALA A 84 15.29 11.77 -10.47
CA ALA A 84 15.36 11.10 -9.18
C ALA A 84 16.25 11.84 -8.18
N ASP A 85 17.37 12.43 -8.64
CA ASP A 85 18.26 13.25 -7.81
C ASP A 85 17.57 14.55 -7.38
N HIS A 86 16.84 15.22 -8.29
CA HIS A 86 16.01 16.37 -7.95
C HIS A 86 14.96 16.03 -6.88
N PHE A 87 14.20 14.94 -7.05
CA PHE A 87 13.21 14.55 -6.06
C PHE A 87 13.83 14.09 -4.73
N ARG A 88 15.07 13.65 -4.71
CA ARG A 88 15.79 13.39 -3.46
C ARG A 88 15.98 14.65 -2.64
N GLU A 89 16.28 15.78 -3.29
CA GLU A 89 16.38 17.08 -2.62
C GLU A 89 15.00 17.58 -2.17
N VAL A 90 14.00 17.51 -3.05
CA VAL A 90 12.62 17.94 -2.74
C VAL A 90 12.04 17.18 -1.53
N LEU A 91 12.27 15.87 -1.45
CA LEU A 91 11.72 15.02 -0.39
C LEU A 91 12.57 14.96 0.89
N GLN A 92 13.66 15.72 1.00
CA GLN A 92 14.47 15.80 2.23
C GLN A 92 13.67 16.29 3.43
N SER A 93 12.66 17.12 3.20
CA SER A 93 11.77 17.64 4.25
C SER A 93 10.69 16.64 4.70
N VAL A 94 10.52 15.54 3.97
CA VAL A 94 9.48 14.54 4.25
C VAL A 94 10.05 13.49 5.21
N THR A 95 9.46 13.38 6.38
CA THR A 95 9.82 12.34 7.34
C THR A 95 9.02 11.08 7.05
N VAL A 96 9.70 10.01 6.64
CA VAL A 96 9.10 8.70 6.46
C VAL A 96 9.23 7.92 7.77
N PRO A 97 8.12 7.51 8.41
CA PRO A 97 8.17 6.76 9.66
C PRO A 97 8.82 5.37 9.48
N ASP A 98 9.39 4.84 10.57
CA ASP A 98 9.92 3.49 10.60
C ASP A 98 8.83 2.46 10.26
N GLY A 99 9.21 1.46 9.51
CA GLY A 99 8.30 0.42 9.03
C GLY A 99 7.57 0.77 7.72
N MET A 100 7.83 1.97 7.17
CA MET A 100 7.25 2.44 5.93
C MET A 100 8.32 2.78 4.91
N THR A 101 8.03 2.53 3.65
CA THR A 101 8.81 2.99 2.50
C THR A 101 7.95 3.87 1.61
N LEU A 102 8.37 5.11 1.36
CA LEU A 102 7.78 5.97 0.34
C LEU A 102 8.41 5.64 -1.02
N VAL A 103 7.60 5.33 -2.00
CA VAL A 103 8.05 5.00 -3.36
C VAL A 103 7.60 6.09 -4.32
N VAL A 104 8.55 6.79 -4.94
CA VAL A 104 8.27 7.75 -6.01
C VAL A 104 8.08 6.98 -7.32
N ARG A 105 6.92 7.16 -7.94
CA ARG A 105 6.51 6.44 -9.15
C ARG A 105 7.01 7.15 -10.41
N THR A 106 7.05 6.42 -11.52
CA THR A 106 7.45 6.97 -12.82
C THR A 106 6.59 8.15 -13.25
N ALA A 107 5.29 8.13 -12.93
CA ALA A 107 4.36 9.20 -13.23
C ALA A 107 4.69 10.56 -12.52
N ALA A 108 5.59 10.53 -11.54
CA ALA A 108 6.06 11.76 -10.90
C ALA A 108 6.99 12.58 -11.81
N GLY A 109 7.58 11.96 -12.86
CA GLY A 109 8.58 12.59 -13.70
C GLY A 109 8.14 13.91 -14.35
N ASP A 110 6.85 14.05 -14.66
CA ASP A 110 6.26 15.26 -15.25
C ASP A 110 5.48 16.11 -14.22
N ALA A 111 5.57 15.76 -12.94
CA ALA A 111 4.81 16.44 -11.89
C ALA A 111 5.57 17.63 -11.31
N VAL A 112 4.82 18.63 -10.85
CA VAL A 112 5.39 19.72 -10.05
C VAL A 112 5.69 19.23 -8.63
N ASP A 113 6.77 19.72 -8.05
CA ASP A 113 7.27 19.30 -6.72
C ASP A 113 6.20 19.38 -5.63
N THR A 114 5.41 20.46 -5.63
CA THR A 114 4.33 20.66 -4.65
C THR A 114 3.23 19.62 -4.74
N ALA A 115 2.98 19.05 -5.92
CA ALA A 115 2.02 17.97 -6.08
C ALA A 115 2.55 16.65 -5.50
N LEU A 116 3.83 16.33 -5.76
CA LEU A 116 4.49 15.17 -5.18
C LEU A 116 4.55 15.27 -3.65
N LEU A 117 4.97 16.40 -3.09
CA LEU A 117 5.04 16.63 -1.65
C LEU A 117 3.66 16.47 -0.98
N ARG A 118 2.62 17.04 -1.58
CA ARG A 118 1.25 16.93 -1.06
C ARG A 118 0.77 15.48 -1.05
N GLU A 119 0.97 14.76 -2.15
CA GLU A 119 0.54 13.37 -2.25
C GLU A 119 1.34 12.47 -1.31
N ALA A 120 2.66 12.64 -1.23
CA ALA A 120 3.52 11.89 -0.32
C ALA A 120 3.08 12.06 1.14
N ASN A 121 2.88 13.28 1.61
CA ASN A 121 2.43 13.55 2.98
C ASN A 121 1.04 12.96 3.25
N ALA A 122 0.09 13.13 2.33
CA ALA A 122 -1.26 12.58 2.48
C ALA A 122 -1.26 11.04 2.57
N LEU A 123 -0.42 10.36 1.77
CA LEU A 123 -0.26 8.91 1.83
C LEU A 123 0.39 8.44 3.13
N LEU A 124 1.41 9.15 3.62
CA LEU A 124 2.06 8.84 4.90
C LEU A 124 1.09 9.01 6.07
N GLU A 125 0.33 10.08 6.11
CA GLU A 125 -0.72 10.29 7.12
C GLU A 125 -1.79 9.18 7.07
N LYS A 126 -2.24 8.82 5.86
CA LYS A 126 -3.20 7.72 5.67
C LYS A 126 -2.64 6.40 6.16
N ALA A 127 -1.36 6.09 5.88
CA ALA A 127 -0.68 4.89 6.32
C ALA A 127 -0.56 4.83 7.85
N GLN A 128 -0.17 5.92 8.49
CA GLN A 128 -0.10 6.03 9.96
C GLN A 128 -1.47 5.80 10.61
N LYS A 129 -2.52 6.44 10.05
CA LYS A 129 -3.89 6.26 10.52
C LYS A 129 -4.35 4.80 10.38
N LEU A 130 -4.05 4.18 9.24
CA LEU A 130 -4.37 2.76 8.98
C LEU A 130 -3.70 1.86 10.02
N LEU A 131 -2.41 2.06 10.31
CA LEU A 131 -1.70 1.31 11.34
C LEU A 131 -2.29 1.52 12.74
N SER A 132 -2.62 2.75 13.09
CA SER A 132 -3.24 3.09 14.39
C SER A 132 -4.60 2.39 14.54
N VAL A 133 -5.45 2.48 13.52
CA VAL A 133 -6.76 1.82 13.51
C VAL A 133 -6.61 0.30 13.55
N GLY A 134 -5.69 -0.27 12.74
CA GLY A 134 -5.46 -1.70 12.69
C GLY A 134 -5.01 -2.29 14.02
N ARG A 135 -4.22 -1.54 14.80
CA ARG A 135 -3.78 -1.97 16.15
C ARG A 135 -4.86 -1.84 17.22
N SER A 136 -5.88 -1.02 17.00
CA SER A 136 -6.97 -0.80 17.97
C SER A 136 -8.24 -1.59 17.67
N ARG A 137 -8.36 -2.16 16.47
CA ARG A 137 -9.53 -2.95 16.07
C ARG A 137 -9.40 -4.40 16.53
N THR A 138 -10.56 -5.01 16.75
CA THR A 138 -10.64 -6.47 16.97
C THR A 138 -10.26 -7.22 15.71
N VAL A 139 -9.74 -8.43 15.87
CA VAL A 139 -9.45 -9.36 14.77
C VAL A 139 -10.67 -9.55 13.87
N PHE A 140 -10.45 -9.83 12.61
CA PHE A 140 -11.48 -9.94 11.56
C PHE A 140 -12.22 -8.64 11.22
N SER A 141 -11.66 -7.49 11.58
CA SER A 141 -12.22 -6.20 11.20
C SER A 141 -11.71 -5.75 9.83
N MET A 142 -12.58 -5.23 8.99
CA MET A 142 -12.20 -4.47 7.81
C MET A 142 -11.72 -3.08 8.26
N ILE A 143 -10.46 -2.75 7.97
CA ILE A 143 -9.81 -1.50 8.41
C ILE A 143 -10.05 -0.38 7.40
N SER A 144 -9.94 -0.69 6.13
CA SER A 144 -10.11 0.25 5.03
C SER A 144 -10.63 -0.48 3.81
N GLU A 145 -11.55 0.15 3.12
CA GLU A 145 -11.98 -0.24 1.78
C GLU A 145 -11.40 0.76 0.80
N GLU A 146 -10.58 0.28 -0.11
CA GLU A 146 -10.02 1.12 -1.17
C GLU A 146 -10.82 0.95 -2.45
N ARG A 147 -10.85 2.01 -3.25
CA ARG A 147 -11.44 1.92 -4.58
C ARG A 147 -10.70 0.86 -5.39
N PRO A 148 -11.40 0.08 -6.23
CA PRO A 148 -10.76 -0.89 -7.10
C PRO A 148 -9.62 -0.27 -7.90
N GLY A 149 -8.51 -1.00 -8.09
CA GLY A 149 -7.34 -0.48 -8.80
C GLY A 149 -7.65 0.04 -10.19
N TRP A 150 -8.55 -0.62 -10.92
CA TRP A 150 -9.02 -0.16 -12.23
C TRP A 150 -9.69 1.23 -12.18
N LEU A 151 -10.41 1.54 -11.09
CA LEU A 151 -11.06 2.85 -10.92
C LEU A 151 -10.02 3.93 -10.61
N ILE A 152 -8.99 3.60 -9.83
CA ILE A 152 -7.88 4.52 -9.55
C ILE A 152 -7.12 4.82 -10.84
N GLU A 153 -6.84 3.79 -11.63
CA GLU A 153 -6.18 3.92 -12.92
C GLU A 153 -7.02 4.76 -13.89
N LEU A 154 -8.31 4.46 -14.00
CA LEU A 154 -9.25 5.23 -14.80
C LEU A 154 -9.26 6.71 -14.43
N LEU A 155 -9.36 7.03 -13.13
CA LEU A 155 -9.36 8.41 -12.64
C LEU A 155 -8.00 9.11 -12.80
N SER A 156 -6.92 8.37 -13.06
CA SER A 156 -5.59 8.93 -13.31
C SER A 156 -5.37 9.40 -14.75
N HIS A 157 -6.23 8.98 -15.70
CA HIS A 157 -6.15 9.41 -17.08
C HIS A 157 -6.60 10.87 -17.25
N LYS A 158 -5.94 11.60 -18.15
CA LYS A 158 -6.28 13.02 -18.46
C LYS A 158 -7.67 13.19 -19.07
N GLN A 159 -8.18 12.16 -19.73
CA GLN A 159 -9.53 12.10 -20.30
C GLN A 159 -10.26 10.91 -19.70
N LEU A 160 -11.40 11.17 -19.09
CA LEU A 160 -12.29 10.10 -18.64
C LEU A 160 -12.98 9.50 -19.87
N PRO A 161 -13.15 8.16 -19.93
CA PRO A 161 -13.90 7.54 -21.01
C PRO A 161 -15.38 7.91 -20.93
N ASP A 162 -16.01 8.06 -22.08
CA ASP A 162 -17.45 8.39 -22.18
C ASP A 162 -18.34 7.25 -21.67
N LYS A 163 -17.81 6.04 -21.62
CA LYS A 163 -18.54 4.85 -21.18
C LYS A 163 -17.61 3.84 -20.50
N ILE A 164 -18.04 3.36 -19.34
CA ILE A 164 -17.43 2.25 -18.62
C ILE A 164 -18.39 1.06 -18.70
N VAL A 165 -17.92 -0.07 -19.18
CA VAL A 165 -18.66 -1.33 -19.20
C VAL A 165 -17.97 -2.27 -18.23
N THR A 166 -18.72 -2.80 -17.26
CA THR A 166 -18.25 -3.84 -16.33
C THR A 166 -19.08 -5.09 -16.56
N ASP A 167 -18.41 -6.24 -16.51
CA ASP A 167 -19.04 -7.57 -16.61
C ASP A 167 -19.77 -7.91 -15.31
#